data_2d6dbf8d5b84fba5b16e20168dcb64fe
#
_entry.id   2d6dbf8d5b84fba5b16e20168dcb64fe
#
_cell.length_a   1.000
_cell.length_b   1.000
_cell.length_c   1.000
_cell.angle_alpha   90.00
_cell.angle_beta   90.00
_cell.angle_gamma   90.00
#
_symmetry.space_group_name_H-M   'P 1'
#
loop_
_entity.id
_entity.type
_entity.pdbx_description
1 polymer ?
#
loop_
_entity_poly.entity_id
_entity_poly.type
_entity_poly.pdbx_seq_one_letter_code
_entity_poly.pdbx_strand_id
1 'polypeptide(L)'
;VRMKNTFRMLLAAMLLSLFALPGYSWQKSFPEKDYVAYLFTYFTGNSGDEEAVRYAVSMDGYTYWALNDNEPVIDSKVISSTGGVRDPHILRCEDGKTFYMVVTDMVSANGWSSNRAMVLLKSTDLVNWSHSVINIQKRYSGQEDLKRVWAPQTIYDPEVGKYMVYWSMLHGDGADVIYYAYANAEFTD
;
A
#
# COMPACT_ATOMS: atom_id res chain seq x y z
N VAL A 1 -1.27 -0.68 -69.73
CA VAL A 1 -2.58 -0.49 -69.13
C VAL A 1 -2.93 -1.65 -68.22
N ARG A 2 -2.61 -1.58 -66.92
CA ARG A 2 -3.24 -2.30 -65.79
C ARG A 2 -2.45 -2.00 -64.52
N MET A 3 -2.68 -0.81 -63.94
CA MET A 3 -2.12 -0.48 -62.66
C MET A 3 -3.21 0.23 -61.83
N LYS A 4 -4.30 -0.46 -61.49
CA LYS A 4 -5.34 0.08 -60.59
C LYS A 4 -5.80 -0.86 -59.49
N ASN A 5 -5.34 -2.12 -59.41
CA ASN A 5 -5.83 -3.07 -58.40
C ASN A 5 -4.85 -3.36 -57.26
N THR A 6 -3.58 -2.98 -57.38
CA THR A 6 -2.58 -3.23 -56.32
C THR A 6 -2.63 -2.18 -55.21
N PHE A 7 -3.16 -0.98 -55.48
CA PHE A 7 -3.22 0.07 -54.44
C PHE A 7 -4.38 -0.07 -53.48
N ARG A 8 -5.42 -0.83 -53.85
CA ARG A 8 -6.59 -1.07 -53.01
C ARG A 8 -6.37 -2.22 -52.03
N MET A 9 -5.50 -3.17 -52.29
CA MET A 9 -5.18 -4.26 -51.41
C MET A 9 -4.18 -3.86 -50.32
N LEU A 10 -3.28 -2.92 -50.58
CA LEU A 10 -2.34 -2.40 -49.58
C LEU A 10 -3.02 -1.49 -48.54
N LEU A 11 -4.10 -0.79 -48.90
CA LEU A 11 -4.85 0.04 -47.95
C LEU A 11 -5.74 -0.79 -47.02
N ALA A 12 -6.24 -1.96 -47.45
CA ALA A 12 -7.03 -2.86 -46.64
C ALA A 12 -6.16 -3.66 -45.64
N ALA A 13 -4.91 -3.96 -46.00
CA ALA A 13 -3.97 -4.62 -45.08
C ALA A 13 -3.43 -3.69 -44.01
N MET A 14 -3.35 -2.39 -44.26
CA MET A 14 -2.87 -1.40 -43.29
C MET A 14 -3.96 -0.95 -42.28
N LEU A 15 -5.23 -1.18 -42.58
CA LEU A 15 -6.34 -0.87 -41.68
C LEU A 15 -6.69 -2.01 -40.72
N LEU A 16 -6.20 -3.23 -40.94
CA LEU A 16 -6.41 -4.36 -40.04
C LEU A 16 -5.31 -4.51 -38.97
N SER A 17 -4.18 -3.79 -39.09
CA SER A 17 -3.11 -3.82 -38.11
C SER A 17 -3.26 -2.77 -36.98
N LEU A 18 -4.30 -1.93 -37.02
CA LEU A 18 -4.53 -0.84 -36.06
C LEU A 18 -5.47 -1.22 -34.90
N PHE A 19 -5.90 -2.49 -34.80
CA PHE A 19 -6.81 -2.93 -33.72
C PHE A 19 -6.30 -4.11 -32.90
N ALA A 20 -5.00 -4.41 -32.96
CA ALA A 20 -4.37 -5.22 -31.93
C ALA A 20 -3.70 -4.29 -30.91
N LEU A 21 -4.51 -3.46 -30.24
CA LEU A 21 -4.10 -2.99 -28.92
C LEU A 21 -3.91 -4.25 -28.05
N PRO A 22 -2.78 -4.43 -27.38
CA PRO A 22 -2.69 -5.47 -26.37
C PRO A 22 -3.87 -5.23 -25.45
N GLY A 23 -4.80 -6.20 -25.40
CA GLY A 23 -5.91 -6.13 -24.48
C GLY A 23 -5.31 -5.94 -23.10
N TYR A 24 -5.55 -4.78 -22.49
CA TYR A 24 -5.36 -4.60 -21.08
C TYR A 24 -6.24 -5.66 -20.41
N SER A 25 -5.65 -6.79 -20.07
CA SER A 25 -6.31 -7.72 -19.17
C SER A 25 -6.30 -7.02 -17.83
N TRP A 26 -7.39 -6.31 -17.53
CA TRP A 26 -7.68 -5.92 -16.17
C TRP A 26 -7.59 -7.20 -15.35
N GLN A 27 -6.54 -7.31 -14.57
CA GLN A 27 -6.40 -8.44 -13.66
C GLN A 27 -7.62 -8.35 -12.75
N LYS A 28 -8.47 -9.37 -12.79
CA LYS A 28 -9.73 -9.34 -12.06
C LYS A 28 -9.38 -9.31 -10.59
N SER A 29 -9.58 -8.15 -9.98
CA SER A 29 -9.76 -8.10 -8.54
C SER A 29 -10.84 -9.12 -8.18
N PHE A 30 -10.69 -9.84 -7.06
CA PHE A 30 -11.73 -10.76 -6.61
C PHE A 30 -13.04 -9.98 -6.49
N PRO A 31 -14.13 -10.40 -7.15
CA PRO A 31 -15.37 -9.66 -7.06
C PRO A 31 -15.85 -9.67 -5.61
N GLU A 32 -16.35 -8.55 -5.12
CA GLU A 32 -16.81 -8.36 -3.74
C GLU A 32 -17.80 -9.45 -3.28
N LYS A 33 -18.60 -9.97 -4.20
CA LYS A 33 -19.54 -11.09 -3.95
C LYS A 33 -18.87 -12.38 -3.45
N ASP A 34 -17.56 -12.53 -3.65
CA ASP A 34 -16.79 -13.70 -3.22
C ASP A 34 -16.16 -13.48 -1.83
N TYR A 35 -16.30 -12.28 -1.26
CA TYR A 35 -15.85 -12.00 0.09
C TYR A 35 -16.85 -12.54 1.11
N VAL A 36 -16.31 -13.12 2.17
CA VAL A 36 -17.12 -13.70 3.26
C VAL A 36 -17.09 -12.83 4.52
N ALA A 37 -16.17 -11.90 4.60
CA ALA A 37 -16.00 -10.98 5.72
C ALA A 37 -15.15 -9.77 5.30
N TYR A 38 -15.21 -8.73 6.12
CA TYR A 38 -14.39 -7.53 6.01
C TYR A 38 -13.39 -7.50 7.17
N LEU A 39 -12.12 -7.24 6.87
CA LEU A 39 -11.08 -7.03 7.87
C LEU A 39 -10.82 -5.54 8.02
N PHE A 40 -10.85 -5.06 9.26
CA PHE A 40 -10.48 -3.70 9.63
C PHE A 40 -9.20 -3.72 10.46
N THR A 41 -8.20 -2.95 10.04
CA THR A 41 -6.96 -2.74 10.78
C THR A 41 -6.99 -1.37 11.45
N TYR A 42 -6.61 -1.29 12.71
CA TYR A 42 -6.68 -0.06 13.49
C TYR A 42 -5.65 -0.03 14.62
N PHE A 43 -5.54 1.12 15.26
CA PHE A 43 -4.84 1.35 16.53
C PHE A 43 -5.78 2.11 17.46
N THR A 44 -5.52 2.15 18.77
CA THR A 44 -6.53 2.61 19.72
C THR A 44 -6.23 3.96 20.39
N GLY A 45 -4.99 4.43 20.38
CA GLY A 45 -4.66 5.67 21.07
C GLY A 45 -3.20 6.09 20.96
N ASN A 46 -2.70 6.78 21.99
CA ASN A 46 -1.43 7.51 21.97
C ASN A 46 -0.50 7.08 23.09
N SER A 47 -0.72 5.96 23.73
CA SER A 47 0.12 5.52 24.86
C SER A 47 0.26 4.02 24.91
N GLY A 48 1.46 3.54 25.34
CA GLY A 48 1.74 2.12 25.54
C GLY A 48 1.39 1.26 24.32
N ASP A 49 0.64 0.18 24.55
CA ASP A 49 0.23 -0.77 23.51
C ASP A 49 -0.91 -0.24 22.61
N GLU A 50 -1.41 0.98 22.84
CA GLU A 50 -2.42 1.60 21.98
C GLU A 50 -1.85 1.95 20.60
N GLU A 51 -0.55 2.20 20.49
CA GLU A 51 0.18 2.44 19.24
C GLU A 51 0.67 1.12 18.64
N ALA A 52 -0.29 0.23 18.35
CA ALA A 52 -0.04 -1.10 17.81
C ALA A 52 -1.19 -1.53 16.90
N VAL A 53 -0.89 -2.43 15.95
CA VAL A 53 -1.88 -2.97 15.00
C VAL A 53 -2.85 -3.88 15.74
N ARG A 54 -4.14 -3.64 15.51
CA ARG A 54 -5.27 -4.48 15.93
C ARG A 54 -6.13 -4.83 14.75
N TYR A 55 -6.91 -5.89 14.89
CA TYR A 55 -7.86 -6.36 13.90
C TYR A 55 -9.27 -6.37 14.45
N ALA A 56 -10.22 -6.02 13.59
CA ALA A 56 -11.62 -6.30 13.79
C ALA A 56 -12.21 -6.93 12.52
N VAL A 57 -13.20 -7.76 12.67
CA VAL A 57 -13.90 -8.44 11.58
C VAL A 57 -15.36 -8.04 11.54
N SER A 58 -15.89 -7.92 10.32
CA SER A 58 -17.30 -7.68 10.07
C SER A 58 -17.83 -8.64 9.01
N MET A 59 -19.09 -9.07 9.15
CA MET A 59 -19.79 -9.88 8.16
C MET A 59 -20.69 -9.02 7.25
N ASP A 60 -20.97 -7.77 7.66
CA ASP A 60 -21.89 -6.86 6.97
C ASP A 60 -21.21 -5.54 6.50
N GLY A 61 -19.93 -5.32 6.89
CA GLY A 61 -19.17 -4.11 6.62
C GLY A 61 -19.53 -2.92 7.50
N TYR A 62 -20.46 -3.05 8.45
CA TYR A 62 -20.92 -1.99 9.32
C TYR A 62 -20.67 -2.26 10.80
N THR A 63 -20.88 -3.50 11.23
CA THR A 63 -20.68 -3.93 12.61
C THR A 63 -19.40 -4.72 12.72
N TYR A 64 -18.45 -4.24 13.52
CA TYR A 64 -17.12 -4.84 13.65
C TYR A 64 -16.91 -5.40 15.06
N TRP A 65 -16.34 -6.57 15.15
CA TRP A 65 -15.92 -7.23 16.39
C TRP A 65 -14.40 -7.27 16.45
N ALA A 66 -13.83 -6.73 17.52
CA ALA A 66 -12.39 -6.82 17.76
C ALA A 66 -11.95 -8.29 17.88
N LEU A 67 -10.84 -8.61 17.24
CA LEU A 67 -10.18 -9.91 17.39
C LEU A 67 -9.14 -9.82 18.50
N ASN A 68 -8.68 -10.99 18.98
CA ASN A 68 -7.64 -11.11 19.99
C ASN A 68 -7.94 -10.30 21.28
N ASP A 69 -9.20 -10.28 21.72
CA ASP A 69 -9.65 -9.51 22.90
C ASP A 69 -9.26 -8.03 22.86
N ASN A 70 -9.17 -7.47 21.64
CA ASN A 70 -8.70 -6.11 21.37
C ASN A 70 -7.23 -5.87 21.75
N GLU A 71 -6.44 -6.91 21.91
CA GLU A 71 -4.99 -6.82 22.11
C GLU A 71 -4.26 -6.71 20.76
N PRO A 72 -3.03 -6.18 20.75
CA PRO A 72 -2.21 -6.12 19.54
C PRO A 72 -2.02 -7.48 18.87
N VAL A 73 -2.10 -7.51 17.54
CA VAL A 73 -1.88 -8.72 16.75
C VAL A 73 -0.46 -8.83 16.20
N ILE A 74 0.30 -7.74 16.26
CA ILE A 74 1.72 -7.67 15.86
C ILE A 74 2.47 -6.89 16.94
N ASP A 75 3.63 -7.40 17.35
CA ASP A 75 4.50 -6.69 18.31
C ASP A 75 5.18 -5.50 17.61
N SER A 76 4.73 -4.29 17.94
CA SER A 76 5.27 -3.04 17.40
C SER A 76 6.77 -2.85 17.68
N LYS A 77 7.28 -3.38 18.79
CA LYS A 77 8.70 -3.29 19.15
C LYS A 77 9.59 -4.12 18.24
N VAL A 78 9.04 -5.17 17.64
CA VAL A 78 9.76 -6.03 16.69
C VAL A 78 9.78 -5.41 15.30
N ILE A 79 8.67 -4.82 14.85
CA ILE A 79 8.52 -4.39 13.45
C ILE A 79 8.92 -2.94 13.21
N SER A 80 8.98 -2.08 14.24
CA SER A 80 9.23 -0.64 14.07
C SER A 80 10.57 -0.21 14.67
N SER A 81 11.07 0.93 14.26
CA SER A 81 12.28 1.53 14.82
C SER A 81 12.03 2.35 16.09
N THR A 82 10.78 2.77 16.32
CA THR A 82 10.37 3.59 17.46
C THR A 82 9.74 2.80 18.59
N GLY A 83 9.30 1.57 18.32
CA GLY A 83 8.58 0.72 19.29
C GLY A 83 7.06 0.87 19.24
N GLY A 84 6.52 1.75 18.39
CA GLY A 84 5.10 1.94 18.16
C GLY A 84 4.77 2.08 16.68
N VAL A 85 3.54 1.74 16.30
CA VAL A 85 3.02 1.92 14.94
C VAL A 85 1.60 2.45 14.95
N ARG A 86 1.27 3.22 13.91
CA ARG A 86 -0.02 3.91 13.74
C ARG A 86 -0.53 3.78 12.31
N ASP A 87 -1.77 4.18 12.10
CA ASP A 87 -2.40 4.33 10.78
C ASP A 87 -2.26 3.07 9.89
N PRO A 88 -2.57 1.85 10.40
CA PRO A 88 -2.39 0.65 9.61
C PRO A 88 -3.34 0.64 8.42
N HIS A 89 -2.80 0.47 7.22
CA HIS A 89 -3.56 0.25 5.99
C HIS A 89 -3.20 -1.12 5.41
N ILE A 90 -4.19 -1.98 5.19
CA ILE A 90 -4.02 -3.32 4.66
C ILE A 90 -4.62 -3.43 3.26
N LEU A 91 -3.93 -4.15 2.38
CA LEU A 91 -4.35 -4.45 1.02
C LEU A 91 -4.21 -5.94 0.74
N ARG A 92 -5.25 -6.57 0.22
CA ARG A 92 -5.15 -7.89 -0.40
C ARG A 92 -4.64 -7.73 -1.81
N CYS A 93 -3.54 -8.44 -2.14
CA CYS A 93 -2.87 -8.34 -3.43
C CYS A 93 -3.69 -8.99 -4.57
N GLU A 94 -3.32 -8.66 -5.82
CA GLU A 94 -3.96 -9.15 -7.03
C GLU A 94 -3.88 -10.69 -7.19
N ASP A 95 -2.94 -11.34 -6.53
CA ASP A 95 -2.84 -12.81 -6.48
C ASP A 95 -3.92 -13.46 -5.58
N GLY A 96 -4.65 -12.64 -4.79
CA GLY A 96 -5.69 -13.05 -3.88
C GLY A 96 -5.23 -13.83 -2.65
N LYS A 97 -3.94 -13.94 -2.41
CA LYS A 97 -3.32 -14.73 -1.33
C LYS A 97 -2.38 -13.91 -0.46
N THR A 98 -1.64 -13.00 -1.08
CA THR A 98 -0.71 -12.12 -0.38
C THR A 98 -1.45 -10.90 0.17
N PHE A 99 -1.02 -10.45 1.33
CA PHE A 99 -1.47 -9.21 1.95
C PHE A 99 -0.28 -8.31 2.17
N TYR A 100 -0.43 -7.05 1.79
CA TYR A 100 0.48 -5.99 2.14
C TYR A 100 -0.16 -5.10 3.20
N MET A 101 0.62 -4.66 4.16
CA MET A 101 0.23 -3.65 5.13
C MET A 101 1.31 -2.60 5.23
N VAL A 102 0.91 -1.36 5.38
CA VAL A 102 1.81 -0.24 5.64
C VAL A 102 1.37 0.47 6.90
N VAL A 103 2.33 0.89 7.72
CA VAL A 103 2.06 1.57 8.99
C VAL A 103 3.02 2.74 9.19
N THR A 104 2.58 3.77 9.89
CA THR A 104 3.45 4.85 10.39
C THR A 104 4.33 4.30 11.52
N ASP A 105 5.65 4.42 11.39
CA ASP A 105 6.61 4.06 12.45
C ASP A 105 6.75 5.24 13.42
N MET A 106 5.95 5.24 14.48
CA MET A 106 5.87 6.40 15.38
C MET A 106 5.39 5.99 16.77
N VAL A 107 6.00 6.63 17.78
CA VAL A 107 5.48 6.74 19.15
C VAL A 107 5.18 8.22 19.42
N SER A 108 3.92 8.56 19.69
CA SER A 108 3.47 9.95 19.85
C SER A 108 4.11 10.67 21.05
N ALA A 109 4.49 9.93 22.08
CA ALA A 109 5.22 10.46 23.22
C ALA A 109 6.59 11.08 22.85
N ASN A 110 7.16 10.69 21.70
CA ASN A 110 8.38 11.29 21.16
C ASN A 110 8.13 12.61 20.42
N GLY A 111 6.87 13.03 20.33
CA GLY A 111 6.43 14.24 19.64
C GLY A 111 5.84 13.98 18.26
N TRP A 112 4.88 14.81 17.86
CA TRP A 112 4.11 14.69 16.61
C TRP A 112 4.94 14.92 15.32
N SER A 113 6.14 15.40 15.44
CA SER A 113 7.08 15.58 14.32
C SER A 113 8.37 14.79 14.52
N SER A 114 8.31 13.66 15.24
CA SER A 114 9.50 12.89 15.61
C SER A 114 9.85 11.77 14.61
N ASN A 115 8.88 11.27 13.86
CA ASN A 115 9.10 10.10 13.02
C ASN A 115 9.67 10.46 11.63
N ARG A 116 10.46 9.53 11.06
CA ARG A 116 11.07 9.66 9.73
C ARG A 116 10.87 8.41 8.88
N ALA A 117 10.06 7.47 9.39
CA ALA A 117 9.95 6.14 8.80
C ALA A 117 8.49 5.68 8.70
N MET A 118 8.28 4.74 7.80
CA MET A 118 7.13 3.86 7.73
C MET A 118 7.61 2.42 7.74
N VAL A 119 6.70 1.47 7.98
CA VAL A 119 6.99 0.05 7.87
C VAL A 119 6.16 -0.56 6.76
N LEU A 120 6.81 -1.32 5.88
CA LEU A 120 6.19 -2.17 4.90
C LEU A 120 6.10 -3.59 5.47
N LEU A 121 4.93 -4.23 5.37
CA LEU A 121 4.71 -5.58 5.88
C LEU A 121 4.06 -6.46 4.80
N LYS A 122 4.45 -7.74 4.78
CA LYS A 122 3.93 -8.75 3.84
C LYS A 122 3.57 -10.02 4.59
N SER A 123 2.39 -10.56 4.30
CA SER A 123 1.89 -11.82 4.88
C SER A 123 1.09 -12.62 3.84
N THR A 124 0.93 -13.93 4.10
CA THR A 124 0.01 -14.82 3.35
C THR A 124 -1.04 -15.45 4.25
N ASP A 125 -1.03 -15.16 5.55
CA ASP A 125 -1.92 -15.77 6.54
C ASP A 125 -2.51 -14.77 7.56
N LEU A 126 -2.13 -13.47 7.46
CA LEU A 126 -2.54 -12.39 8.35
C LEU A 126 -2.04 -12.52 9.81
N VAL A 127 -1.21 -13.53 10.08
CA VAL A 127 -0.64 -13.83 11.41
C VAL A 127 0.86 -13.61 11.42
N ASN A 128 1.54 -14.19 10.43
CA ASN A 128 2.98 -14.09 10.29
C ASN A 128 3.35 -13.02 9.27
N TRP A 129 4.09 -12.01 9.70
CA TRP A 129 4.45 -10.85 8.89
C TRP A 129 5.96 -10.73 8.74
N SER A 130 6.45 -10.70 7.51
CA SER A 130 7.76 -10.12 7.22
C SER A 130 7.64 -8.61 7.14
N HIS A 131 8.70 -7.87 7.52
CA HIS A 131 8.66 -6.42 7.57
C HIS A 131 9.95 -5.77 7.11
N SER A 132 9.85 -4.50 6.71
CA SER A 132 10.99 -3.64 6.37
C SER A 132 10.70 -2.21 6.82
N VAL A 133 11.61 -1.62 7.58
CA VAL A 133 11.52 -0.22 8.01
C VAL A 133 12.14 0.68 6.95
N ILE A 134 11.36 1.59 6.39
CA ILE A 134 11.79 2.56 5.39
C ILE A 134 11.95 3.92 6.05
N ASN A 135 13.18 4.25 6.43
CA ASN A 135 13.50 5.58 6.94
C ASN A 135 13.80 6.51 5.77
N ILE A 136 12.84 7.36 5.42
CA ILE A 136 12.91 8.25 4.27
C ILE A 136 14.10 9.22 4.36
N GLN A 137 14.33 9.79 5.54
CA GLN A 137 15.41 10.76 5.74
C GLN A 137 16.80 10.16 5.54
N LYS A 138 16.99 8.92 5.96
CA LYS A 138 18.28 8.22 5.83
C LYS A 138 18.50 7.65 4.44
N ARG A 139 17.41 7.30 3.74
CA ARG A 139 17.46 6.57 2.48
C ARG A 139 17.61 7.48 1.26
N TYR A 140 16.98 8.65 1.31
CA TYR A 140 16.91 9.55 0.16
C TYR A 140 17.61 10.87 0.48
N SER A 141 18.39 11.39 -0.47
CA SER A 141 19.01 12.72 -0.37
C SER A 141 17.96 13.83 -0.46
N GLY A 142 18.26 15.00 0.08
CA GLY A 142 17.35 16.14 0.05
C GLY A 142 16.21 16.06 1.05
N GLN A 143 16.37 15.21 2.10
CA GLN A 143 15.37 15.04 3.15
C GLN A 143 15.86 15.55 4.52
N GLU A 144 16.84 16.45 4.53
CA GLU A 144 17.50 16.92 5.74
C GLU A 144 16.54 17.68 6.67
N ASP A 145 15.58 18.41 6.09
CA ASP A 145 14.58 19.19 6.80
C ASP A 145 13.24 18.43 7.02
N LEU A 146 13.20 17.13 6.67
CA LEU A 146 12.03 16.29 6.90
C LEU A 146 11.67 16.24 8.39
N LYS A 147 10.42 16.53 8.73
CA LYS A 147 9.90 16.56 10.11
C LYS A 147 9.04 15.37 10.44
N ARG A 148 8.26 14.84 9.47
CA ARG A 148 7.39 13.68 9.71
C ARG A 148 7.03 12.93 8.44
N VAL A 149 6.74 11.65 8.60
CA VAL A 149 6.25 10.70 7.59
C VAL A 149 5.01 10.04 8.15
N TRP A 150 3.83 10.32 7.60
CA TRP A 150 2.58 9.91 8.20
C TRP A 150 1.63 9.18 7.25
N ALA A 151 0.81 8.32 7.86
CA ALA A 151 -0.37 7.69 7.27
C ALA A 151 -0.12 7.08 5.89
N PRO A 152 0.85 6.16 5.73
CA PRO A 152 1.09 5.49 4.47
C PRO A 152 -0.11 4.63 4.10
N GLN A 153 -0.38 4.58 2.79
CA GLN A 153 -1.37 3.70 2.19
C GLN A 153 -0.75 3.01 0.97
N THR A 154 -1.32 1.89 0.55
CA THR A 154 -0.86 1.18 -0.64
C THR A 154 -2.01 0.77 -1.55
N ILE A 155 -1.77 0.80 -2.85
CA ILE A 155 -2.71 0.41 -3.89
C ILE A 155 -1.95 -0.27 -5.04
N TYR A 156 -2.60 -1.21 -5.71
CA TYR A 156 -2.06 -1.72 -6.97
C TYR A 156 -2.35 -0.75 -8.10
N ASP A 157 -1.30 -0.40 -8.85
CA ASP A 157 -1.40 0.41 -10.07
C ASP A 157 -1.36 -0.53 -11.29
N PRO A 158 -2.50 -0.76 -11.96
CA PRO A 158 -2.56 -1.68 -13.08
C PRO A 158 -1.87 -1.15 -14.34
N GLU A 159 -1.67 0.18 -14.47
CA GLU A 159 -0.99 0.77 -15.62
C GLU A 159 0.52 0.51 -15.56
N VAL A 160 1.08 0.52 -14.36
CA VAL A 160 2.51 0.27 -14.11
C VAL A 160 2.79 -1.19 -13.76
N GLY A 161 1.77 -1.93 -13.29
CA GLY A 161 1.89 -3.31 -12.84
C GLY A 161 2.63 -3.44 -11.51
N LYS A 162 2.53 -2.44 -10.64
CA LYS A 162 3.24 -2.37 -9.35
C LYS A 162 2.33 -1.91 -8.22
N TYR A 163 2.76 -2.18 -6.99
CA TYR A 163 2.13 -1.61 -5.80
C TYR A 163 2.75 -0.24 -5.53
N MET A 164 1.90 0.78 -5.51
CA MET A 164 2.26 2.14 -5.14
C MET A 164 2.00 2.32 -3.65
N VAL A 165 2.98 2.87 -2.93
CA VAL A 165 2.82 3.37 -1.56
C VAL A 165 2.78 4.88 -1.63
N TYR A 166 1.82 5.51 -0.98
CA TYR A 166 1.70 6.96 -0.88
C TYR A 166 1.48 7.38 0.56
N TRP A 167 2.04 8.52 0.94
CA TRP A 167 2.07 8.97 2.34
C TRP A 167 2.18 10.49 2.42
N SER A 168 1.92 11.04 3.60
CA SER A 168 2.11 12.46 3.91
C SER A 168 3.50 12.73 4.47
N MET A 169 4.17 13.78 3.99
CA MET A 169 5.41 14.30 4.57
C MET A 169 5.32 15.80 4.83
N LEU A 170 6.00 16.24 5.89
CA LEU A 170 6.22 17.64 6.22
C LEU A 170 7.72 17.96 6.19
N HIS A 171 8.06 18.99 5.43
CA HIS A 171 9.42 19.55 5.37
C HIS A 171 9.43 20.97 5.91
N GLY A 172 10.44 21.31 6.72
CA GLY A 172 10.60 22.64 7.27
C GLY A 172 9.33 23.14 7.98
N ASP A 173 8.92 24.34 7.65
CA ASP A 173 7.71 25.01 8.15
C ASP A 173 6.59 25.05 7.08
N GLY A 174 6.66 24.15 6.09
CA GLY A 174 5.70 24.04 5.00
C GLY A 174 4.36 23.39 5.39
N ALA A 175 3.62 22.94 4.37
CA ALA A 175 2.42 22.12 4.54
C ALA A 175 2.77 20.63 4.42
N ASP A 176 1.88 19.79 4.94
CA ASP A 176 1.92 18.36 4.62
C ASP A 176 1.61 18.14 3.13
N VAL A 177 2.46 17.40 2.45
CA VAL A 177 2.33 17.09 1.02
C VAL A 177 2.32 15.58 0.83
N ILE A 178 1.50 15.10 -0.08
CA ILE A 178 1.45 13.67 -0.43
C ILE A 178 2.58 13.33 -1.39
N TYR A 179 3.33 12.32 -1.04
CA TYR A 179 4.37 11.68 -1.83
C TYR A 179 4.00 10.26 -2.17
N TYR A 180 4.62 9.69 -3.18
CA TYR A 180 4.44 8.29 -3.53
C TYR A 180 5.73 7.67 -4.08
N ALA A 181 5.80 6.35 -3.98
CA ALA A 181 6.82 5.52 -4.64
C ALA A 181 6.22 4.16 -5.00
N TYR A 182 6.86 3.45 -5.93
CA TYR A 182 6.49 2.09 -6.26
C TYR A 182 7.36 1.11 -5.49
N ALA A 183 6.73 0.19 -4.78
CA ALA A 183 7.43 -0.84 -4.05
C ALA A 183 8.12 -1.83 -5.01
N ASN A 184 9.21 -2.45 -4.53
CA ASN A 184 9.83 -3.57 -5.21
C ASN A 184 8.94 -4.84 -5.14
N ALA A 185 9.30 -5.89 -5.88
CA ALA A 185 8.52 -7.13 -5.96
C ALA A 185 8.38 -7.86 -4.61
N GLU A 186 9.34 -7.65 -3.71
CA GLU A 186 9.33 -8.29 -2.38
C GLU A 186 8.59 -7.46 -1.33
N PHE A 187 8.16 -6.25 -1.68
CA PHE A 187 7.55 -5.29 -0.76
C PHE A 187 8.44 -4.95 0.45
N THR A 188 9.72 -4.76 0.18
CA THR A 188 10.74 -4.43 1.20
C THR A 188 11.37 -3.06 0.98
N ASP A 189 11.01 -2.41 -0.12
CA ASP A 189 11.52 -1.11 -0.56
C ASP A 189 10.54 -0.43 -1.49
#